data_75de8bd8155d967809fa804421ee985b
#
_entry.id   75de8bd8155d967809fa804421ee985b
#
_cell.length_a   1.000
_cell.length_b   1.000
_cell.length_c   1.000
_cell.angle_alpha   90.00
_cell.angle_beta   90.00
_cell.angle_gamma   90.00
#
_symmetry.space_group_name_H-M   'P 1'
#
loop_
_entity.id
_entity.type
_entity.pdbx_description
1 polymer ?
#
loop_
_entity_poly.entity_id
_entity_poly.type
_entity_poly.pdbx_seq_one_letter_code
_entity_poly.pdbx_strand_id
1 'polypeptide(L)'
;MSLNSDSHLVIIPTYNEIDNIPEFVSEISKFNVSVLFVDVNSPDGTGELISKITKSNIQVNLLKRPSKQGLGSAYRDGFSWGLENGYKYFIEMDADFSHSFDDLKKIIEASSNFDLIIGSRYVEGGGSQGWDFKRKLLSSTANTTSRIFLRSHVKDMTSGFRCYSKKSLNEIKYQETDSDGYSFQIEMTLRCVEKDLSIKEVPITFNERRVGKSKMSNKIIVEALIFLINNGIKRWLNLKII
;
A
#
# COMPACT_ATOMS: atom_id res chain seq x y z
N MET A 1 20.51 -7.25 -15.88
CA MET A 1 20.90 -6.32 -14.80
C MET A 1 20.47 -6.94 -13.50
N SER A 2 21.38 -7.29 -12.59
CA SER A 2 21.02 -7.70 -11.24
C SER A 2 20.41 -6.49 -10.53
N LEU A 3 19.13 -6.57 -10.17
CA LEU A 3 18.50 -5.57 -9.31
C LEU A 3 19.26 -5.60 -7.98
N ASN A 4 19.89 -4.49 -7.59
CA ASN A 4 20.53 -4.38 -6.29
C ASN A 4 19.46 -4.50 -5.20
N SER A 5 19.64 -5.42 -4.24
CA SER A 5 18.77 -5.62 -3.07
C SER A 5 18.50 -4.32 -2.31
N ASP A 6 19.44 -3.39 -2.38
CA ASP A 6 19.44 -2.11 -1.70
C ASP A 6 18.51 -1.05 -2.33
N SER A 7 17.77 -1.39 -3.40
CA SER A 7 16.95 -0.41 -4.09
C SER A 7 15.46 -0.46 -3.74
N HIS A 8 14.94 -1.63 -3.34
CA HIS A 8 13.52 -1.86 -3.06
C HIS A 8 13.27 -2.14 -1.58
N LEU A 9 12.36 -1.40 -0.98
CA LEU A 9 11.87 -1.60 0.38
C LEU A 9 10.40 -2.00 0.33
N VAL A 10 10.08 -3.18 0.85
CA VAL A 10 8.68 -3.61 1.08
C VAL A 10 8.29 -3.20 2.49
N ILE A 11 7.30 -2.32 2.61
CA ILE A 11 6.80 -1.78 3.87
C ILE A 11 5.53 -2.52 4.25
N ILE A 12 5.52 -3.10 5.43
CA ILE A 12 4.48 -4.01 5.92
C ILE A 12 4.00 -3.56 7.30
N PRO A 13 2.90 -2.80 7.38
CA PRO A 13 2.27 -2.48 8.65
C PRO A 13 1.72 -3.75 9.32
N THR A 14 2.08 -4.01 10.58
CA THR A 14 1.63 -5.19 11.33
C THR A 14 0.85 -4.83 12.59
N TYR A 15 -0.23 -5.57 12.83
CA TYR A 15 -0.98 -5.58 14.08
C TYR A 15 -1.67 -6.92 14.28
N ASN A 16 -1.18 -7.73 15.22
CA ASN A 16 -1.64 -9.09 15.49
C ASN A 16 -1.49 -10.02 14.27
N GLU A 17 -0.27 -10.16 13.78
CA GLU A 17 0.05 -10.96 12.58
C GLU A 17 1.07 -12.09 12.91
N ILE A 18 1.21 -12.48 14.20
CA ILE A 18 2.26 -13.40 14.65
C ILE A 18 2.29 -14.70 13.87
N ASP A 19 1.10 -15.25 13.53
CA ASP A 19 0.97 -16.51 12.80
C ASP A 19 1.43 -16.43 11.34
N ASN A 20 1.33 -15.25 10.73
CA ASN A 20 1.69 -15.02 9.33
C ASN A 20 3.19 -14.77 9.13
N ILE A 21 3.87 -14.16 10.12
CA ILE A 21 5.23 -13.64 9.98
C ILE A 21 6.26 -14.71 9.57
N PRO A 22 6.32 -15.93 10.15
CA PRO A 22 7.36 -16.89 9.79
C PRO A 22 7.30 -17.33 8.33
N GLU A 23 6.10 -17.67 7.84
CA GLU A 23 5.91 -18.09 6.46
C GLU A 23 6.13 -16.91 5.50
N PHE A 24 5.61 -15.71 5.85
CA PHE A 24 5.78 -14.51 5.05
C PHE A 24 7.26 -14.16 4.86
N VAL A 25 8.06 -14.18 5.92
CA VAL A 25 9.50 -13.91 5.85
C VAL A 25 10.21 -14.97 5.01
N SER A 26 9.84 -16.25 5.14
CA SER A 26 10.39 -17.32 4.31
C SER A 26 10.15 -17.09 2.81
N GLU A 27 8.93 -16.67 2.45
CA GLU A 27 8.58 -16.43 1.04
C GLU A 27 9.23 -15.16 0.49
N ILE A 28 9.17 -14.04 1.21
CA ILE A 28 9.71 -12.77 0.72
C ILE A 28 11.23 -12.78 0.63
N SER A 29 11.91 -13.59 1.46
CA SER A 29 13.37 -13.75 1.41
C SER A 29 13.89 -14.39 0.12
N LYS A 30 13.02 -14.97 -0.70
CA LYS A 30 13.36 -15.46 -2.04
C LYS A 30 13.53 -14.33 -3.06
N PHE A 31 13.11 -13.13 -2.70
CA PHE A 31 13.21 -11.94 -3.54
C PHE A 31 14.39 -11.07 -3.09
N ASN A 32 14.99 -10.36 -4.06
CA ASN A 32 16.09 -9.44 -3.78
C ASN A 32 15.52 -8.06 -3.37
N VAL A 33 14.87 -8.01 -2.20
CA VAL A 33 14.26 -6.81 -1.60
C VAL A 33 14.57 -6.73 -0.12
N SER A 34 14.60 -5.53 0.44
CA SER A 34 14.57 -5.34 1.88
C SER A 34 13.13 -5.23 2.38
N VAL A 35 12.89 -5.66 3.60
CA VAL A 35 11.57 -5.64 4.24
C VAL A 35 11.62 -4.77 5.48
N LEU A 36 10.64 -3.88 5.64
CA LEU A 36 10.42 -3.11 6.85
C LEU A 36 9.04 -3.46 7.43
N PHE A 37 9.02 -4.19 8.51
CA PHE A 37 7.80 -4.33 9.30
C PHE A 37 7.61 -3.08 10.16
N VAL A 38 6.42 -2.48 10.08
CA VAL A 38 6.01 -1.33 10.90
C VAL A 38 5.00 -1.82 11.92
N ASP A 39 5.50 -2.26 13.09
CA ASP A 39 4.66 -2.84 14.13
C ASP A 39 4.04 -1.75 15.02
N VAL A 40 2.71 -1.77 15.12
CA VAL A 40 1.94 -0.77 15.86
C VAL A 40 1.60 -1.25 17.27
N ASN A 41 2.60 -1.77 17.97
CA ASN A 41 2.52 -2.30 19.34
C ASN A 41 1.55 -3.49 19.45
N SER A 42 1.81 -4.52 18.65
CA SER A 42 1.02 -5.74 18.65
C SER A 42 1.06 -6.48 19.99
N PRO A 43 -0.08 -6.72 20.64
CA PRO A 43 -0.12 -7.41 21.94
C PRO A 43 0.10 -8.93 21.86
N ASP A 44 0.06 -9.52 20.67
CA ASP A 44 0.22 -10.97 20.44
C ASP A 44 1.68 -11.43 20.36
N GLY A 45 2.65 -10.52 20.44
CA GLY A 45 4.08 -10.83 20.33
C GLY A 45 4.65 -10.73 18.92
N THR A 46 3.89 -10.21 17.95
CA THR A 46 4.36 -9.99 16.57
C THR A 46 5.67 -9.20 16.53
N GLY A 47 5.74 -8.06 17.23
CA GLY A 47 6.92 -7.20 17.24
C GLY A 47 8.15 -7.86 17.87
N GLU A 48 7.96 -8.69 18.90
CA GLU A 48 9.03 -9.46 19.55
C GLU A 48 9.56 -10.56 18.62
N LEU A 49 8.67 -11.24 17.90
CA LEU A 49 9.04 -12.25 16.91
C LEU A 49 9.87 -11.62 15.78
N ILE A 50 9.39 -10.52 15.18
CA ILE A 50 10.12 -9.82 14.13
C ILE A 50 11.48 -9.34 14.64
N SER A 51 11.55 -8.79 15.86
CA SER A 51 12.82 -8.37 16.48
C SER A 51 13.84 -9.51 16.68
N LYS A 52 13.37 -10.75 16.82
CA LYS A 52 14.28 -11.91 16.82
C LYS A 52 14.77 -12.22 15.41
N ILE A 53 13.89 -12.14 14.40
CA ILE A 53 14.21 -12.41 13.00
C ILE A 53 15.25 -11.41 12.47
N THR A 54 15.17 -10.13 12.82
CA THR A 54 16.12 -9.10 12.36
C THR A 54 17.57 -9.41 12.76
N LYS A 55 17.79 -10.18 13.82
CA LYS A 55 19.14 -10.58 14.27
C LYS A 55 19.81 -11.63 13.36
N SER A 56 19.02 -12.40 12.63
CA SER A 56 19.49 -13.49 11.77
C SER A 56 19.27 -13.24 10.28
N ASN A 57 18.47 -12.24 9.93
CA ASN A 57 18.15 -11.89 8.54
C ASN A 57 18.35 -10.39 8.31
N ILE A 58 19.42 -10.04 7.61
CA ILE A 58 19.83 -8.64 7.32
C ILE A 58 18.84 -7.91 6.41
N GLN A 59 18.01 -8.62 5.65
CA GLN A 59 17.00 -8.01 4.78
C GLN A 59 15.75 -7.57 5.53
N VAL A 60 15.56 -8.06 6.77
CA VAL A 60 14.37 -7.78 7.59
C VAL A 60 14.68 -6.70 8.60
N ASN A 61 13.89 -5.65 8.58
CA ASN A 61 13.96 -4.50 9.49
C ASN A 61 12.65 -4.37 10.27
N LEU A 62 12.72 -3.72 11.42
CA LEU A 62 11.57 -3.46 12.30
C LEU A 62 11.54 -2.00 12.74
N LEU A 63 10.43 -1.33 12.49
CA LEU A 63 10.09 -0.04 13.07
C LEU A 63 8.96 -0.26 14.09
N LYS A 64 9.27 -0.10 15.38
CA LYS A 64 8.27 -0.18 16.46
C LYS A 64 7.59 1.16 16.65
N ARG A 65 6.26 1.17 16.63
CA ARG A 65 5.43 2.34 16.94
C ARG A 65 4.78 2.16 18.32
N PRO A 66 4.59 3.24 19.09
CA PRO A 66 4.04 3.15 20.44
C PRO A 66 2.56 2.76 20.47
N SER A 67 1.81 3.03 19.40
CA SER A 67 0.37 2.77 19.32
C SER A 67 -0.14 2.75 17.89
N LYS A 68 -1.36 2.23 17.72
CA LYS A 68 -2.08 2.22 16.45
C LYS A 68 -2.66 3.61 16.17
N GLN A 69 -2.17 4.27 15.11
CA GLN A 69 -2.56 5.62 14.69
C GLN A 69 -3.06 5.67 13.23
N GLY A 70 -3.54 4.54 12.71
CA GLY A 70 -4.00 4.40 11.35
C GLY A 70 -2.96 3.81 10.38
N LEU A 71 -3.47 3.31 9.25
CA LEU A 71 -2.66 2.64 8.22
C LEU A 71 -1.79 3.65 7.46
N GLY A 72 -2.36 4.78 7.07
CA GLY A 72 -1.63 5.84 6.37
C GLY A 72 -0.46 6.38 7.20
N SER A 73 -0.67 6.57 8.51
CA SER A 73 0.40 6.96 9.42
C SER A 73 1.54 5.93 9.48
N ALA A 74 1.23 4.62 9.46
CA ALA A 74 2.26 3.58 9.44
C ALA A 74 3.08 3.59 8.14
N TYR A 75 2.42 3.81 7.00
CA TYR A 75 3.12 3.94 5.72
C TYR A 75 3.98 5.21 5.65
N ARG A 76 3.49 6.36 6.16
CA ARG A 76 4.30 7.60 6.23
C ARG A 76 5.59 7.38 7.01
N ASP A 77 5.51 6.74 8.17
CA ASP A 77 6.71 6.42 8.97
C ASP A 77 7.63 5.44 8.23
N GLY A 78 7.08 4.43 7.55
CA GLY A 78 7.84 3.50 6.74
C GLY A 78 8.54 4.16 5.55
N PHE A 79 7.86 5.08 4.86
CA PHE A 79 8.46 5.88 3.77
C PHE A 79 9.60 6.76 4.29
N SER A 80 9.40 7.45 5.41
CA SER A 80 10.42 8.29 6.03
C SER A 80 11.66 7.47 6.37
N TRP A 81 11.47 6.35 7.07
CA TRP A 81 12.54 5.44 7.41
C TRP A 81 13.30 4.96 6.16
N GLY A 82 12.58 4.55 5.12
CA GLY A 82 13.21 4.06 3.89
C GLY A 82 13.95 5.13 3.12
N LEU A 83 13.45 6.36 3.08
CA LEU A 83 14.14 7.51 2.45
C LEU A 83 15.44 7.85 3.17
N GLU A 84 15.45 7.84 4.51
CA GLU A 84 16.62 8.05 5.35
C GLU A 84 17.68 6.95 5.16
N ASN A 85 17.24 5.73 4.88
CA ASN A 85 18.13 4.58 4.62
C ASN A 85 18.50 4.40 3.15
N GLY A 86 18.16 5.36 2.27
CA GLY A 86 18.67 5.44 0.90
C GLY A 86 17.95 4.59 -0.15
N TYR A 87 16.81 4.00 0.19
CA TYR A 87 15.99 3.22 -0.76
C TYR A 87 15.46 4.10 -1.90
N LYS A 88 15.19 3.46 -3.05
CA LYS A 88 14.71 4.14 -4.27
C LYS A 88 13.26 3.83 -4.61
N TYR A 89 12.80 2.65 -4.24
CA TYR A 89 11.46 2.14 -4.52
C TYR A 89 10.81 1.62 -3.24
N PHE A 90 9.56 1.98 -3.02
CA PHE A 90 8.83 1.76 -1.78
C PHE A 90 7.56 1.00 -2.09
N ILE A 91 7.48 -0.26 -1.66
CA ILE A 91 6.36 -1.15 -1.95
C ILE A 91 5.48 -1.27 -0.71
N GLU A 92 4.22 -0.93 -0.83
CA GLU A 92 3.18 -1.22 0.17
C GLU A 92 2.67 -2.65 -0.03
N MET A 93 2.63 -3.44 1.02
CA MET A 93 2.13 -4.81 0.98
C MET A 93 1.59 -5.24 2.35
N ASP A 94 0.51 -6.06 2.37
CA ASP A 94 -0.02 -6.66 3.60
C ASP A 94 0.66 -8.00 3.92
N ALA A 95 0.75 -8.35 5.22
CA ALA A 95 1.35 -9.62 5.68
C ALA A 95 0.39 -10.82 5.65
N ASP A 96 -0.86 -10.65 5.22
CA ASP A 96 -1.95 -11.63 5.35
C ASP A 96 -2.14 -12.54 4.13
N PHE A 97 -1.17 -12.54 3.21
CA PHE A 97 -1.16 -13.30 1.95
C PHE A 97 -2.29 -12.93 0.98
N SER A 98 -2.97 -11.79 1.16
CA SER A 98 -3.92 -11.31 0.15
C SER A 98 -3.24 -10.86 -1.13
N HIS A 99 -1.97 -10.47 -1.07
CA HIS A 99 -1.12 -10.15 -2.21
C HIS A 99 -0.17 -11.30 -2.51
N SER A 100 -0.14 -11.77 -3.76
CA SER A 100 0.73 -12.87 -4.17
C SER A 100 2.17 -12.39 -4.39
N PHE A 101 3.13 -13.29 -4.16
CA PHE A 101 4.54 -13.00 -4.44
C PHE A 101 4.84 -12.97 -5.95
N ASP A 102 4.03 -13.66 -6.78
CA ASP A 102 4.11 -13.53 -8.24
C ASP A 102 3.73 -12.13 -8.71
N ASP A 103 2.73 -11.51 -8.06
CA ASP A 103 2.36 -10.13 -8.35
C ASP A 103 3.40 -9.14 -7.81
N LEU A 104 4.08 -9.44 -6.69
CA LEU A 104 5.22 -8.66 -6.20
C LEU A 104 6.33 -8.60 -7.26
N LYS A 105 6.63 -9.70 -7.92
CA LYS A 105 7.61 -9.75 -9.00
C LYS A 105 7.26 -8.79 -10.14
N LYS A 106 5.99 -8.78 -10.59
CA LYS A 106 5.52 -7.87 -11.65
C LYS A 106 5.67 -6.39 -11.25
N ILE A 107 5.38 -6.06 -9.99
CA ILE A 107 5.54 -4.70 -9.46
C ILE A 107 7.01 -4.28 -9.45
N ILE A 108 7.92 -5.16 -8.98
CA ILE A 108 9.36 -4.89 -8.96
C ILE A 108 9.89 -4.68 -10.38
N GLU A 109 9.51 -5.52 -11.34
CA GLU A 109 9.93 -5.41 -12.73
C GLU A 109 9.47 -4.09 -13.39
N ALA A 110 8.29 -3.59 -13.02
CA ALA A 110 7.76 -2.33 -13.54
C ALA A 110 8.35 -1.08 -12.87
N SER A 111 8.95 -1.20 -11.68
CA SER A 111 9.30 -0.07 -10.80
C SER A 111 10.28 0.94 -11.39
N SER A 112 11.21 0.50 -12.24
CA SER A 112 12.21 1.38 -12.85
C SER A 112 11.66 2.31 -13.94
N ASN A 113 10.46 2.04 -14.45
CA ASN A 113 9.90 2.71 -15.63
C ASN A 113 8.78 3.71 -15.29
N PHE A 114 8.26 3.67 -14.05
CA PHE A 114 7.10 4.47 -13.65
C PHE A 114 7.32 5.06 -12.26
N ASP A 115 6.68 6.21 -12.01
CA ASP A 115 6.74 6.91 -10.72
C ASP A 115 5.83 6.25 -9.68
N LEU A 116 4.69 5.68 -10.12
CA LEU A 116 3.76 4.90 -9.29
C LEU A 116 3.30 3.65 -10.04
N ILE A 117 3.44 2.48 -9.41
CA ILE A 117 2.82 1.24 -9.87
C ILE A 117 1.72 0.86 -8.89
N ILE A 118 0.56 0.47 -9.43
CA ILE A 118 -0.59 0.01 -8.66
C ILE A 118 -0.92 -1.40 -9.09
N GLY A 119 -0.89 -2.35 -8.15
CA GLY A 119 -1.47 -3.66 -8.33
C GLY A 119 -2.98 -3.54 -8.41
N SER A 120 -3.54 -3.69 -9.60
CA SER A 120 -4.94 -3.36 -9.89
C SER A 120 -5.79 -4.62 -10.08
N ARG A 121 -6.93 -4.64 -9.41
CA ARG A 121 -7.97 -5.68 -9.54
C ARG A 121 -8.92 -5.41 -10.71
N TYR A 122 -8.86 -4.19 -11.30
CA TYR A 122 -9.85 -3.68 -12.25
C TYR A 122 -9.30 -3.42 -13.66
N VAL A 123 -8.05 -3.77 -13.92
CA VAL A 123 -7.51 -3.85 -15.28
C VAL A 123 -7.68 -5.25 -15.85
N GLU A 124 -7.54 -5.40 -17.15
CA GLU A 124 -7.61 -6.69 -17.84
C GLU A 124 -6.60 -7.67 -17.25
N GLY A 125 -7.05 -8.88 -16.91
CA GLY A 125 -6.26 -9.90 -16.22
C GLY A 125 -6.19 -9.73 -14.69
N GLY A 126 -6.78 -8.67 -14.12
CA GLY A 126 -6.90 -8.47 -12.67
C GLY A 126 -8.20 -9.04 -12.10
N GLY A 127 -8.24 -9.23 -10.78
CA GLY A 127 -9.42 -9.75 -10.12
C GLY A 127 -9.32 -9.92 -8.60
N SER A 128 -10.34 -10.58 -8.04
CA SER A 128 -10.36 -10.97 -6.62
C SER A 128 -10.93 -12.37 -6.47
N GLN A 129 -10.28 -13.20 -5.64
CA GLN A 129 -10.71 -14.55 -5.30
C GLN A 129 -11.26 -14.58 -3.86
N GLY A 130 -12.26 -15.46 -3.62
CA GLY A 130 -12.89 -15.60 -2.29
C GLY A 130 -13.91 -14.53 -1.93
N TRP A 131 -13.99 -13.42 -2.67
CA TRP A 131 -14.95 -12.36 -2.35
C TRP A 131 -16.37 -12.71 -2.78
N ASP A 132 -17.34 -12.47 -1.88
CA ASP A 132 -18.75 -12.54 -2.23
C ASP A 132 -19.18 -11.42 -3.19
N PHE A 133 -20.35 -11.58 -3.78
CA PHE A 133 -20.88 -10.62 -4.76
C PHE A 133 -21.07 -9.20 -4.15
N LYS A 134 -21.52 -9.10 -2.89
CA LYS A 134 -21.74 -7.81 -2.22
C LYS A 134 -20.44 -7.05 -2.03
N ARG A 135 -19.37 -7.74 -1.61
CA ARG A 135 -18.04 -7.13 -1.45
C ARG A 135 -17.45 -6.69 -2.79
N LYS A 136 -17.60 -7.51 -3.85
CA LYS A 136 -17.19 -7.12 -5.21
C LYS A 136 -17.92 -5.89 -5.70
N LEU A 137 -19.24 -5.85 -5.53
CA LEU A 137 -20.08 -4.71 -5.94
C LEU A 137 -19.70 -3.44 -5.16
N LEU A 138 -19.57 -3.52 -3.84
CA LEU A 138 -19.17 -2.39 -3.00
C LEU A 138 -17.80 -1.83 -3.42
N SER A 139 -16.82 -2.70 -3.60
CA SER A 139 -15.47 -2.30 -3.99
C SER A 139 -15.44 -1.69 -5.41
N SER A 140 -16.14 -2.29 -6.37
CA SER A 140 -16.26 -1.75 -7.73
C SER A 140 -16.97 -0.39 -7.75
N THR A 141 -18.05 -0.24 -7.00
CA THR A 141 -18.79 1.03 -6.87
C THR A 141 -17.89 2.10 -6.24
N ALA A 142 -17.17 1.79 -5.16
CA ALA A 142 -16.25 2.72 -4.53
C ALA A 142 -15.17 3.22 -5.49
N ASN A 143 -14.55 2.31 -6.25
CA ASN A 143 -13.54 2.68 -7.25
C ASN A 143 -14.12 3.51 -8.40
N THR A 144 -15.27 3.11 -8.93
CA THR A 144 -15.93 3.85 -10.02
C THR A 144 -16.34 5.26 -9.56
N THR A 145 -16.91 5.38 -8.37
CA THR A 145 -17.27 6.67 -7.77
C THR A 145 -16.04 7.54 -7.59
N SER A 146 -14.95 7.00 -7.01
CA SER A 146 -13.69 7.73 -6.83
C SER A 146 -13.15 8.25 -8.15
N ARG A 147 -13.13 7.41 -9.20
CA ARG A 147 -12.67 7.80 -10.54
C ARG A 147 -13.47 8.95 -11.12
N ILE A 148 -14.80 8.87 -11.07
CA ILE A 148 -15.69 9.89 -11.63
C ILE A 148 -15.54 11.21 -10.86
N PHE A 149 -15.66 11.17 -9.53
CA PHE A 149 -15.58 12.37 -8.69
C PHE A 149 -14.21 13.06 -8.80
N LEU A 150 -13.13 12.30 -8.82
CA LEU A 150 -11.78 12.83 -8.90
C LEU A 150 -11.26 12.97 -10.33
N ARG A 151 -12.07 12.67 -11.34
CA ARG A 151 -11.69 12.73 -12.77
C ARG A 151 -10.33 12.03 -13.01
N SER A 152 -10.16 10.85 -12.42
CA SER A 152 -8.92 10.06 -12.49
C SER A 152 -9.04 8.98 -13.58
N HIS A 153 -7.92 8.72 -14.28
CA HIS A 153 -7.82 7.60 -15.21
C HIS A 153 -7.47 6.26 -14.52
N VAL A 154 -7.02 6.30 -13.27
CA VAL A 154 -6.65 5.11 -12.50
C VAL A 154 -7.89 4.29 -12.16
N LYS A 155 -7.88 2.98 -12.47
CA LYS A 155 -9.03 2.08 -12.27
C LYS A 155 -9.13 1.57 -10.83
N ASP A 156 -8.01 1.31 -10.16
CA ASP A 156 -7.98 0.83 -8.77
C ASP A 156 -7.41 1.88 -7.81
N MET A 157 -8.27 2.80 -7.39
CA MET A 157 -7.92 3.88 -6.45
C MET A 157 -7.71 3.39 -5.01
N THR A 158 -8.18 2.18 -4.68
CA THR A 158 -8.23 1.66 -3.30
C THR A 158 -7.27 0.51 -3.04
N SER A 159 -6.51 0.08 -4.03
CA SER A 159 -5.52 -0.98 -3.84
C SER A 159 -4.47 -0.55 -2.82
N GLY A 160 -4.13 -1.43 -1.88
CA GLY A 160 -3.02 -1.26 -0.93
C GLY A 160 -1.72 -1.92 -1.40
N PHE A 161 -1.67 -2.43 -2.64
CA PHE A 161 -0.47 -3.03 -3.21
C PHE A 161 0.12 -2.09 -4.27
N ARG A 162 1.13 -1.35 -3.90
CA ARG A 162 1.67 -0.25 -4.69
C ARG A 162 3.17 -0.17 -4.60
N CYS A 163 3.79 0.45 -5.59
CA CYS A 163 5.21 0.82 -5.54
C CYS A 163 5.36 2.28 -5.93
N TYR A 164 5.98 3.06 -5.06
CA TYR A 164 6.33 4.45 -5.28
C TYR A 164 7.82 4.58 -5.55
N SER A 165 8.22 5.40 -6.52
CA SER A 165 9.61 5.84 -6.65
C SER A 165 9.95 6.87 -5.57
N LYS A 166 11.23 7.01 -5.21
CA LYS A 166 11.72 8.10 -4.34
C LYS A 166 11.30 9.48 -4.88
N LYS A 167 11.36 9.65 -6.21
CA LYS A 167 10.93 10.87 -6.89
C LYS A 167 9.45 11.18 -6.57
N SER A 168 8.56 10.19 -6.78
CA SER A 168 7.14 10.40 -6.56
C SER A 168 6.82 10.76 -5.12
N LEU A 169 7.38 10.07 -4.13
CA LEU A 169 7.15 10.40 -2.72
C LEU A 169 7.55 11.84 -2.37
N ASN A 170 8.69 12.30 -2.88
CA ASN A 170 9.15 13.67 -2.66
C ASN A 170 8.23 14.70 -3.32
N GLU A 171 7.79 14.46 -4.58
CA GLU A 171 6.96 15.40 -5.32
C GLU A 171 5.53 15.51 -4.79
N ILE A 172 4.96 14.40 -4.31
CA ILE A 172 3.60 14.39 -3.75
C ILE A 172 3.55 14.86 -2.31
N LYS A 173 4.71 15.04 -1.65
CA LYS A 173 4.80 15.45 -0.25
C LYS A 173 3.95 14.56 0.66
N TYR A 174 4.22 13.27 0.63
CA TYR A 174 3.41 12.26 1.33
C TYR A 174 3.20 12.53 2.83
N GLN A 175 4.13 13.26 3.48
CA GLN A 175 3.98 13.67 4.88
C GLN A 175 2.81 14.64 5.13
N GLU A 176 2.40 15.38 4.10
CA GLU A 176 1.26 16.32 4.16
C GLU A 176 -0.09 15.63 3.94
N THR A 177 -0.14 14.30 3.86
CA THR A 177 -1.40 13.55 3.77
C THR A 177 -2.02 13.42 5.15
N ASP A 178 -3.32 13.71 5.26
CA ASP A 178 -4.07 13.62 6.52
C ASP A 178 -4.97 12.39 6.60
N SER A 179 -5.17 11.70 5.49
CA SER A 179 -6.08 10.56 5.37
C SER A 179 -5.48 9.27 5.95
N ASP A 180 -6.38 8.35 6.32
CA ASP A 180 -6.07 6.99 6.75
C ASP A 180 -6.88 5.94 5.96
N GLY A 181 -6.54 4.65 6.11
CA GLY A 181 -7.26 3.56 5.48
C GLY A 181 -7.35 3.68 3.96
N TYR A 182 -8.55 3.56 3.40
CA TYR A 182 -8.76 3.66 1.94
C TYR A 182 -8.62 5.08 1.41
N SER A 183 -8.98 6.08 2.21
CA SER A 183 -8.81 7.49 1.83
C SER A 183 -7.34 7.84 1.63
N PHE A 184 -6.44 7.26 2.41
CA PHE A 184 -5.00 7.41 2.21
C PHE A 184 -4.57 6.97 0.80
N GLN A 185 -5.02 5.79 0.35
CA GLN A 185 -4.66 5.28 -0.97
C GLN A 185 -5.22 6.15 -2.11
N ILE A 186 -6.45 6.66 -1.93
CA ILE A 186 -7.09 7.57 -2.88
C ILE A 186 -6.33 8.90 -2.91
N GLU A 187 -5.99 9.48 -1.76
CA GLU A 187 -5.24 10.73 -1.65
C GLU A 187 -3.86 10.63 -2.30
N MET A 188 -3.10 9.58 -1.97
CA MET A 188 -1.77 9.34 -2.56
C MET A 188 -1.83 9.23 -4.09
N THR A 189 -2.86 8.53 -4.63
CA THR A 189 -3.06 8.45 -6.08
C THR A 189 -3.40 9.82 -6.67
N LEU A 190 -4.30 10.55 -6.01
CA LEU A 190 -4.72 11.86 -6.48
C LEU A 190 -3.54 12.84 -6.55
N ARG A 191 -2.68 12.85 -5.54
CA ARG A 191 -1.45 13.64 -5.51
C ARG A 191 -0.51 13.28 -6.67
N CYS A 192 -0.37 12.00 -7.01
CA CYS A 192 0.40 11.58 -8.18
C CYS A 192 -0.21 12.08 -9.49
N VAL A 193 -1.54 11.98 -9.63
CA VAL A 193 -2.27 12.51 -10.81
C VAL A 193 -2.13 14.02 -10.94
N GLU A 194 -2.21 14.77 -9.84
CA GLU A 194 -2.05 16.24 -9.83
C GLU A 194 -0.62 16.70 -10.20
N LYS A 195 0.36 15.85 -10.01
CA LYS A 195 1.77 16.09 -10.36
C LYS A 195 2.15 15.54 -11.74
N ASP A 196 1.18 15.07 -12.53
CA ASP A 196 1.41 14.45 -13.83
C ASP A 196 2.48 13.35 -13.80
N LEU A 197 2.57 12.60 -12.67
CA LEU A 197 3.50 11.50 -12.52
C LEU A 197 3.08 10.30 -13.38
N SER A 198 4.07 9.55 -13.87
CA SER A 198 3.81 8.34 -14.65
C SER A 198 3.25 7.23 -13.78
N ILE A 199 2.00 6.81 -14.09
CA ILE A 199 1.28 5.79 -13.32
C ILE A 199 1.05 4.56 -14.19
N LYS A 200 1.36 3.37 -13.66
CA LYS A 200 1.08 2.09 -14.29
C LYS A 200 0.22 1.21 -13.39
N GLU A 201 -0.87 0.69 -13.93
CA GLU A 201 -1.63 -0.38 -13.28
C GLU A 201 -1.17 -1.74 -13.82
N VAL A 202 -0.82 -2.64 -12.91
CA VAL A 202 -0.40 -4.02 -13.19
C VAL A 202 -1.52 -4.97 -12.70
N PRO A 203 -1.99 -5.91 -13.52
CA PRO A 203 -3.04 -6.84 -13.09
C PRO A 203 -2.56 -7.73 -11.95
N ILE A 204 -3.35 -7.76 -10.86
CA ILE A 204 -3.15 -8.64 -9.72
C ILE A 204 -4.41 -9.45 -9.41
N THR A 205 -4.23 -10.58 -8.74
CA THR A 205 -5.32 -11.32 -8.13
C THR A 205 -5.27 -11.15 -6.61
N PHE A 206 -6.22 -10.38 -6.08
CA PHE A 206 -6.37 -10.23 -4.64
C PHE A 206 -7.03 -11.47 -4.05
N ASN A 207 -6.35 -12.17 -3.16
CA ASN A 207 -6.85 -13.36 -2.48
C ASN A 207 -7.57 -13.00 -1.17
N GLU A 208 -8.49 -13.86 -0.73
CA GLU A 208 -9.02 -13.72 0.64
C GLU A 208 -7.92 -14.03 1.65
N ARG A 209 -7.90 -13.27 2.76
CA ARG A 209 -6.92 -13.44 3.84
C ARG A 209 -6.95 -14.87 4.37
N ARG A 210 -5.76 -15.41 4.65
CA ARG A 210 -5.66 -16.74 5.26
C ARG A 210 -6.10 -16.72 6.72
N VAL A 211 -5.73 -15.66 7.46
CA VAL A 211 -6.03 -15.48 8.90
C VAL A 211 -6.45 -14.03 9.15
N GLY A 212 -7.35 -13.82 10.12
CA GLY A 212 -7.78 -12.50 10.56
C GLY A 212 -9.12 -12.03 9.98
N LYS A 213 -9.69 -10.98 10.60
CA LYS A 213 -10.94 -10.33 10.17
C LYS A 213 -10.65 -9.03 9.45
N SER A 214 -11.50 -8.67 8.48
CA SER A 214 -11.41 -7.38 7.82
C SER A 214 -11.48 -6.24 8.84
N LYS A 215 -10.50 -5.35 8.82
CA LYS A 215 -10.42 -4.17 9.70
C LYS A 215 -11.28 -3.01 9.16
N MET A 216 -12.11 -3.25 8.13
CA MET A 216 -13.00 -2.24 7.53
C MET A 216 -14.13 -1.88 8.51
N SER A 217 -14.24 -0.61 8.85
CA SER A 217 -15.32 -0.07 9.69
C SER A 217 -16.14 0.96 8.92
N ASN A 218 -17.39 1.19 9.35
CA ASN A 218 -18.23 2.24 8.78
C ASN A 218 -17.57 3.63 8.84
N LYS A 219 -16.74 3.88 9.86
CA LYS A 219 -15.97 5.12 9.99
C LYS A 219 -15.02 5.33 8.80
N ILE A 220 -14.31 4.30 8.37
CA ILE A 220 -13.39 4.36 7.21
C ILE A 220 -14.16 4.66 5.92
N ILE A 221 -15.36 4.07 5.76
CA ILE A 221 -16.20 4.34 4.58
C ILE A 221 -16.68 5.80 4.56
N VAL A 222 -17.15 6.31 5.70
CA VAL A 222 -17.63 7.70 5.82
C VAL A 222 -16.46 8.68 5.58
N GLU A 223 -15.29 8.43 6.13
CA GLU A 223 -14.09 9.23 5.89
C GLU A 223 -13.74 9.30 4.40
N ALA A 224 -13.74 8.15 3.71
CA ALA A 224 -13.48 8.10 2.27
C ALA A 224 -14.54 8.88 1.47
N LEU A 225 -15.82 8.80 1.85
CA LEU A 225 -16.89 9.55 1.19
C LEU A 225 -16.73 11.07 1.38
N ILE A 226 -16.41 11.52 2.61
CA ILE A 226 -16.16 12.94 2.89
C ILE A 226 -14.96 13.43 2.07
N PHE A 227 -13.88 12.65 2.03
CA PHE A 227 -12.70 12.97 1.23
C PHE A 227 -13.06 13.12 -0.26
N LEU A 228 -13.84 12.17 -0.81
CA LEU A 228 -14.26 12.19 -2.22
C LEU A 228 -15.13 13.41 -2.54
N ILE A 229 -16.10 13.74 -1.67
CA ILE A 229 -16.98 14.89 -1.88
C ILE A 229 -16.17 16.18 -1.89
N ASN A 230 -15.35 16.39 -0.85
CA ASN A 230 -14.58 17.63 -0.70
C ASN A 230 -13.59 17.85 -1.85
N ASN A 231 -12.83 16.82 -2.21
CA ASN A 231 -11.84 16.93 -3.27
C ASN A 231 -12.47 16.84 -4.67
N GLY A 232 -13.55 16.08 -4.81
CA GLY A 232 -14.33 16.03 -6.05
C GLY A 232 -14.89 17.41 -6.43
N ILE A 233 -15.54 18.12 -5.49
CA ILE A 233 -16.05 19.46 -5.73
C ILE A 233 -14.92 20.40 -6.16
N LYS A 234 -13.79 20.41 -5.46
CA LYS A 234 -12.62 21.23 -5.84
C LYS A 234 -12.15 20.92 -7.26
N ARG A 235 -12.06 19.61 -7.60
CA ARG A 235 -11.63 19.16 -8.94
C ARG A 235 -12.56 19.61 -10.06
N TRP A 236 -13.87 19.52 -9.82
CA TRP A 236 -14.86 19.98 -10.81
C TRP A 236 -14.88 21.51 -10.96
N LEU A 237 -14.54 22.24 -9.93
CA LEU A 237 -14.40 23.70 -9.96
C LEU A 237 -13.00 24.18 -10.40
N ASN A 238 -12.10 23.28 -10.78
CA ASN A 238 -10.69 23.55 -11.12
C ASN A 238 -9.95 24.32 -9.99
N LEU A 239 -10.34 24.09 -8.74
CA LEU A 239 -9.66 24.64 -7.57
C LEU A 239 -8.48 23.74 -7.18
N LYS A 240 -7.47 24.33 -6.54
CA LYS A 240 -6.34 23.57 -6.01
C LYS A 240 -6.85 22.56 -4.96
N ILE A 241 -6.49 21.28 -5.15
CA ILE A 241 -7.01 20.20 -4.32
C ILE A 241 -6.09 19.97 -3.12
N ILE A 242 -4.78 19.97 -3.34
CA ILE A 242 -3.75 19.59 -2.37
C ILE A 242 -2.56 20.52 -2.50
#